data_2a3ae6dbcb4a816735c1dd61a7b1398d
#
_entry.id   2a3ae6dbcb4a816735c1dd61a7b1398d
#
_cell.length_a   1.000
_cell.length_b   1.000
_cell.length_c   1.000
_cell.angle_alpha   90.00
_cell.angle_beta   90.00
_cell.angle_gamma   90.00
#
_symmetry.space_group_name_H-M   'P 1'
#
loop_
_entity.id
_entity.type
_entity.pdbx_description
1 polymer ?
#
loop_
_entity_poly.entity_id
_entity_poly.type
_entity_poly.pdbx_seq_one_letter_code
_entity_poly.pdbx_strand_id
1 'polypeptide(L)'
;MPSRTIKSLIAEINNEDAEGGGLWLPNIQRLFVWDEDQIEKLFDSIMRQYPLSSMMLWKTREEIRHRRFIDQYHEDFDLKSLYRPTNKRLKKLVLDGQQRLQSLFIGLKGSIGGREMYFDLLSGDAKLPEEISFRFSFKEKNEVEWPWVRFGNLVYSKKLADEIAEDIIGKAKIELSKEDRRLITRNIARAKKELEVTENLLYQELDSTDEDSTYEFDDVVEIFIRANSGGTKLNKSDLMFTLLISEWNLADIEMNEFLSEINDNRFAFDRDFVLKSAMSILDQGAKYDVDKLRNDELRQSIASNW
;
A
#
# COMPACT_ATOMS: atom_id res chain seq x y z
N MET A 1 -14.35 -12.76 -8.68
CA MET A 1 -13.13 -12.25 -8.05
C MET A 1 -13.11 -12.74 -6.61
N PRO A 2 -12.00 -13.29 -6.14
CA PRO A 2 -11.86 -13.63 -4.73
C PRO A 2 -11.92 -12.36 -3.87
N SER A 3 -12.35 -12.53 -2.63
CA SER A 3 -12.48 -11.46 -1.65
C SER A 3 -11.82 -11.83 -0.34
N ARG A 4 -11.46 -10.83 0.46
CA ARG A 4 -10.89 -11.01 1.80
C ARG A 4 -11.36 -9.93 2.75
N THR A 5 -11.29 -10.21 4.03
CA THR A 5 -11.48 -9.18 5.05
C THR A 5 -10.24 -8.28 5.13
N ILE A 6 -10.43 -7.03 5.49
CA ILE A 6 -9.32 -6.08 5.68
C ILE A 6 -8.34 -6.63 6.71
N LYS A 7 -8.82 -7.13 7.84
CA LYS A 7 -7.97 -7.67 8.92
C LYS A 7 -7.10 -8.83 8.46
N SER A 8 -7.63 -9.76 7.65
CA SER A 8 -6.88 -10.90 7.15
C SER A 8 -5.77 -10.47 6.20
N LEU A 9 -6.07 -9.52 5.30
CA LEU A 9 -5.09 -9.03 4.34
C LEU A 9 -3.95 -8.25 5.02
N ILE A 10 -4.29 -7.40 6.01
CA ILE A 10 -3.31 -6.66 6.81
C ILE A 10 -2.39 -7.60 7.61
N ALA A 11 -2.85 -8.79 7.98
CA ALA A 11 -2.02 -9.78 8.68
C ALA A 11 -0.93 -10.40 7.77
N GLU A 12 -1.11 -10.38 6.46
CA GLU A 12 -0.12 -10.87 5.49
C GLU A 12 0.94 -9.82 5.13
N ILE A 13 0.71 -8.54 5.42
CA ILE A 13 1.66 -7.47 5.11
C ILE A 13 2.97 -7.66 5.89
N ASN A 14 4.09 -7.62 5.16
CA ASN A 14 5.44 -7.75 5.71
C ASN A 14 5.69 -9.08 6.46
N ASN A 15 4.89 -10.10 6.22
CA ASN A 15 4.94 -11.37 6.93
C ASN A 15 5.39 -12.50 5.98
N GLU A 16 6.68 -12.85 6.03
CA GLU A 16 7.27 -13.92 5.19
C GLU A 16 6.69 -15.31 5.50
N ASP A 17 6.16 -15.51 6.72
CA ASP A 17 5.60 -16.79 7.16
C ASP A 17 4.10 -16.92 6.82
N ALA A 18 3.50 -15.89 6.23
CA ALA A 18 2.12 -15.96 5.79
C ALA A 18 1.96 -16.93 4.63
N GLU A 19 0.80 -17.57 4.55
CA GLU A 19 0.45 -18.42 3.41
C GLU A 19 0.59 -17.65 2.10
N GLY A 20 1.36 -18.17 1.17
CA GLY A 20 1.71 -17.51 -0.09
C GLY A 20 2.84 -16.48 0.02
N GLY A 21 3.62 -16.46 1.13
CA GLY A 21 4.84 -15.66 1.28
C GLY A 21 4.64 -14.19 1.61
N GLY A 22 3.44 -13.82 2.06
CA GLY A 22 3.11 -12.46 2.48
C GLY A 22 2.92 -11.45 1.35
N LEU A 23 2.55 -10.23 1.74
CA LEU A 23 2.30 -9.10 0.85
C LEU A 23 3.44 -8.09 0.92
N TRP A 24 3.93 -7.71 -0.25
CA TRP A 24 5.06 -6.82 -0.43
C TRP A 24 4.79 -5.79 -1.52
N LEU A 25 5.52 -4.70 -1.50
CA LEU A 25 5.50 -3.70 -2.57
C LEU A 25 6.60 -4.03 -3.58
N PRO A 26 6.31 -4.03 -4.89
CA PRO A 26 7.37 -4.06 -5.90
C PRO A 26 8.19 -2.77 -5.82
N ASN A 27 9.44 -2.85 -6.24
CA ASN A 27 10.35 -1.69 -6.18
C ASN A 27 10.03 -0.57 -7.19
N ILE A 28 9.01 -0.75 -8.03
CA ILE A 28 8.67 0.10 -9.18
C ILE A 28 7.86 1.34 -8.82
N GLN A 29 7.31 1.42 -7.61
CA GLN A 29 6.16 2.29 -7.40
C GLN A 29 6.50 3.49 -6.52
N ARG A 30 5.69 4.53 -6.76
CA ARG A 30 5.72 5.79 -6.04
C ARG A 30 5.79 5.60 -4.54
N LEU A 31 6.44 6.54 -3.91
CA LEU A 31 6.36 6.72 -2.48
C LEU A 31 4.90 6.83 -2.03
N PHE A 32 4.67 6.53 -0.77
CA PHE A 32 3.39 6.80 -0.15
C PHE A 32 3.12 8.32 -0.23
N VAL A 33 2.00 8.69 -0.81
CA VAL A 33 1.65 10.09 -1.10
C VAL A 33 0.32 10.53 -0.49
N TRP A 34 -0.44 9.60 0.13
CA TRP A 34 -1.68 9.95 0.78
C TRP A 34 -1.43 10.70 2.09
N ASP A 35 -2.14 11.80 2.27
CA ASP A 35 -2.19 12.55 3.51
C ASP A 35 -3.14 11.92 4.53
N GLU A 36 -3.14 12.46 5.74
CA GLU A 36 -4.00 11.98 6.83
C GLU A 36 -5.48 12.07 6.48
N ASP A 37 -5.91 13.17 5.86
CA ASP A 37 -7.31 13.38 5.46
C ASP A 37 -7.80 12.32 4.48
N GLN A 38 -6.94 11.91 3.53
CA GLN A 38 -7.28 10.86 2.58
C GLN A 38 -7.42 9.49 3.26
N ILE A 39 -6.56 9.22 4.24
CA ILE A 39 -6.64 7.98 5.02
C ILE A 39 -7.89 7.99 5.89
N GLU A 40 -8.17 9.08 6.59
CA GLU A 40 -9.36 9.23 7.44
C GLU A 40 -10.66 9.05 6.63
N LYS A 41 -10.73 9.64 5.43
CA LYS A 41 -11.85 9.44 4.48
C LYS A 41 -11.99 8.00 3.99
N LEU A 42 -10.87 7.28 3.82
CA LEU A 42 -10.93 5.86 3.47
C LEU A 42 -11.63 5.06 4.56
N PHE A 43 -11.32 5.30 5.85
CA PHE A 43 -11.95 4.61 6.96
C PHE A 43 -13.42 5.02 7.16
N ASP A 44 -13.79 6.29 6.93
CA ASP A 44 -15.20 6.70 6.85
C ASP A 44 -15.94 5.92 5.77
N SER A 45 -15.34 5.79 4.58
CA SER A 45 -15.92 5.04 3.45
C SER A 45 -16.16 3.56 3.80
N ILE A 46 -15.21 2.92 4.49
CA ILE A 46 -15.35 1.54 4.96
C ILE A 46 -16.50 1.43 5.96
N MET A 47 -16.54 2.32 6.94
CA MET A 47 -17.61 2.34 7.95
C MET A 47 -18.99 2.63 7.33
N ARG A 48 -19.04 3.34 6.21
CA ARG A 48 -20.27 3.59 5.42
C ARG A 48 -20.62 2.44 4.48
N GLN A 49 -19.78 1.42 4.40
CA GLN A 49 -19.93 0.30 3.47
C GLN A 49 -19.86 0.73 1.99
N TYR A 50 -19.12 1.79 1.71
CA TYR A 50 -18.87 2.17 0.32
C TYR A 50 -17.96 1.14 -0.36
N PRO A 51 -18.22 0.80 -1.62
CA PRO A 51 -17.40 -0.18 -2.32
C PRO A 51 -15.97 0.32 -2.47
N LEU A 52 -15.02 -0.52 -2.10
CA LEU A 52 -13.62 -0.31 -2.37
C LEU A 52 -13.30 -0.88 -3.76
N SER A 53 -12.49 -0.18 -4.55
CA SER A 53 -12.05 -0.72 -5.83
C SER A 53 -11.18 -1.98 -5.61
N SER A 54 -11.12 -2.85 -6.62
CA SER A 54 -10.31 -4.07 -6.56
C SER A 54 -8.82 -3.78 -6.46
N MET A 55 -8.05 -4.80 -6.06
CA MET A 55 -6.59 -4.81 -6.06
C MET A 55 -6.07 -5.83 -7.07
N MET A 56 -4.82 -5.67 -7.46
CA MET A 56 -4.11 -6.65 -8.28
C MET A 56 -2.87 -7.14 -7.54
N LEU A 57 -2.77 -8.44 -7.37
CA LEU A 57 -1.68 -9.12 -6.70
C LEU A 57 -0.94 -10.01 -7.69
N TRP A 58 0.37 -10.06 -7.59
CA TRP A 58 1.19 -11.00 -8.36
C TRP A 58 1.87 -11.98 -7.41
N LYS A 59 1.51 -13.24 -7.50
CA LYS A 59 2.12 -14.34 -6.76
C LYS A 59 3.26 -14.93 -7.59
N THR A 60 4.48 -14.88 -7.04
CA THR A 60 5.68 -15.23 -7.79
C THR A 60 6.80 -15.77 -6.92
N ARG A 61 7.74 -16.51 -7.56
CA ARG A 61 9.05 -16.91 -7.02
C ARG A 61 10.21 -16.19 -7.71
N GLU A 62 9.91 -15.26 -8.62
CA GLU A 62 10.93 -14.52 -9.35
C GLU A 62 11.85 -13.73 -8.41
N GLU A 63 13.11 -13.62 -8.77
CA GLU A 63 14.13 -12.86 -8.03
C GLU A 63 13.95 -11.34 -8.24
N ILE A 64 12.80 -10.84 -7.85
CA ILE A 64 12.46 -9.42 -7.98
C ILE A 64 12.70 -8.72 -6.67
N ARG A 65 13.37 -7.57 -6.76
CA ARG A 65 13.54 -6.68 -5.62
C ARG A 65 12.19 -6.13 -5.18
N HIS A 66 11.93 -6.24 -3.90
CA HIS A 66 10.69 -5.80 -3.30
C HIS A 66 10.97 -5.06 -1.98
N ARG A 67 9.98 -4.37 -1.48
CA ARG A 67 10.09 -3.60 -0.25
C ARG A 67 8.93 -3.86 0.69
N ARG A 68 9.16 -3.53 1.95
CA ARG A 68 8.14 -3.56 2.99
C ARG A 68 7.14 -2.42 2.81
N PHE A 69 5.93 -2.64 3.30
CA PHE A 69 5.00 -1.57 3.63
C PHE A 69 5.52 -0.81 4.84
N ILE A 70 5.24 0.49 4.88
CA ILE A 70 5.67 1.39 5.95
C ILE A 70 4.68 1.28 7.10
N ASP A 71 5.18 1.00 8.30
CA ASP A 71 4.40 1.01 9.54
C ASP A 71 4.50 2.36 10.27
N GLN A 72 5.66 3.00 10.24
CA GLN A 72 5.91 4.30 10.86
C GLN A 72 6.39 5.29 9.79
N TYR A 73 5.47 6.13 9.35
CA TYR A 73 5.78 7.11 8.31
C TYR A 73 6.30 8.41 8.94
N HIS A 74 7.48 8.86 8.51
CA HIS A 74 8.12 10.12 8.86
C HIS A 74 8.64 10.80 7.58
N GLU A 75 8.73 12.12 7.55
CA GLU A 75 9.24 12.87 6.40
C GLU A 75 10.70 12.49 6.06
N ASP A 76 11.52 12.23 7.09
CA ASP A 76 12.92 11.83 6.95
C ASP A 76 13.12 10.31 6.82
N PHE A 77 12.13 9.59 6.33
CA PHE A 77 12.15 8.13 6.28
C PHE A 77 13.21 7.62 5.29
N ASP A 78 14.16 6.80 5.76
CA ASP A 78 15.13 6.14 4.90
C ASP A 78 14.51 4.96 4.14
N LEU A 79 14.18 5.19 2.87
CA LEU A 79 13.63 4.18 1.98
C LEU A 79 14.55 2.97 1.80
N LYS A 80 15.88 3.13 1.95
CA LYS A 80 16.83 2.02 1.82
C LYS A 80 16.56 0.93 2.84
N SER A 81 16.08 1.30 4.02
CA SER A 81 15.74 0.36 5.10
C SER A 81 14.56 -0.57 4.78
N LEU A 82 13.73 -0.20 3.81
CA LEU A 82 12.56 -0.99 3.41
C LEU A 82 12.88 -2.12 2.44
N TYR A 83 13.96 -2.01 1.70
CA TYR A 83 14.29 -2.98 0.67
C TYR A 83 14.64 -4.35 1.24
N ARG A 84 14.18 -5.38 0.57
CA ARG A 84 14.51 -6.77 0.84
C ARG A 84 15.42 -7.30 -0.26
N PRO A 85 16.39 -8.16 0.11
CA PRO A 85 17.23 -8.82 -0.87
C PRO A 85 16.38 -9.69 -1.80
N THR A 86 16.82 -9.81 -3.04
CA THR A 86 16.24 -10.73 -4.02
C THR A 86 16.38 -12.17 -3.54
N ASN A 87 15.33 -12.96 -3.70
CA ASN A 87 15.32 -14.38 -3.40
C ASN A 87 14.20 -15.08 -4.17
N LYS A 88 14.32 -16.41 -4.30
CA LYS A 88 13.31 -17.28 -4.95
C LYS A 88 12.19 -17.74 -3.99
N ARG A 89 12.04 -17.10 -2.83
CA ARG A 89 10.92 -17.40 -1.93
C ARG A 89 9.62 -16.95 -2.55
N LEU A 90 8.58 -17.70 -2.27
CA LEU A 90 7.22 -17.30 -2.64
C LEU A 90 6.87 -15.96 -2.01
N LYS A 91 6.27 -15.08 -2.79
CA LYS A 91 5.83 -13.75 -2.36
C LYS A 91 4.66 -13.28 -3.20
N LYS A 92 3.85 -12.37 -2.66
CA LYS A 92 2.79 -11.68 -3.39
C LYS A 92 3.14 -10.20 -3.47
N LEU A 93 3.29 -9.71 -4.68
CA LEU A 93 3.56 -8.30 -4.95
C LEU A 93 2.24 -7.58 -5.24
N VAL A 94 1.99 -6.46 -4.56
CA VAL A 94 0.80 -5.65 -4.80
C VAL A 94 1.05 -4.76 -6.00
N LEU A 95 0.45 -5.07 -7.15
CA LEU A 95 0.62 -4.32 -8.39
C LEU A 95 -0.30 -3.11 -8.46
N ASP A 96 -1.55 -3.25 -8.01
CA ASP A 96 -2.50 -2.15 -7.91
C ASP A 96 -3.19 -2.15 -6.54
N GLY A 97 -3.64 -0.96 -6.10
CA GLY A 97 -4.23 -0.75 -4.78
C GLY A 97 -3.22 -0.50 -3.66
N GLN A 98 -1.95 -0.27 -3.96
CA GLN A 98 -0.88 -0.09 -2.98
C GLN A 98 -1.11 1.06 -2.01
N GLN A 99 -1.48 2.26 -2.50
CA GLN A 99 -1.74 3.43 -1.65
C GLN A 99 -2.84 3.12 -0.65
N ARG A 100 -3.90 2.46 -1.11
CA ARG A 100 -5.03 2.05 -0.28
C ARG A 100 -4.61 1.03 0.78
N LEU A 101 -3.87 -0.01 0.38
CA LEU A 101 -3.41 -1.03 1.32
C LEU A 101 -2.39 -0.47 2.32
N GLN A 102 -1.51 0.43 1.88
CA GLN A 102 -0.58 1.16 2.75
C GLN A 102 -1.34 2.03 3.77
N SER A 103 -2.38 2.73 3.34
CA SER A 103 -3.24 3.54 4.21
C SER A 103 -3.96 2.71 5.27
N LEU A 104 -4.51 1.55 4.85
CA LEU A 104 -5.14 0.61 5.79
C LEU A 104 -4.12 0.07 6.81
N PHE A 105 -2.90 -0.22 6.37
CA PHE A 105 -1.84 -0.73 7.25
C PHE A 105 -1.41 0.33 8.27
N ILE A 106 -1.16 1.57 7.83
CA ILE A 106 -0.82 2.69 8.73
C ILE A 106 -1.95 2.95 9.72
N GLY A 107 -3.19 3.08 9.24
CA GLY A 107 -4.32 3.40 10.12
C GLY A 107 -4.65 2.33 11.16
N LEU A 108 -4.36 1.05 10.86
CA LEU A 108 -4.65 -0.05 11.79
C LEU A 108 -3.47 -0.42 12.69
N LYS A 109 -2.24 -0.37 12.17
CA LYS A 109 -1.06 -0.89 12.88
C LYS A 109 0.08 0.12 12.99
N GLY A 110 0.02 1.22 12.25
CA GLY A 110 1.11 2.17 12.12
C GLY A 110 0.85 3.53 12.73
N SER A 111 1.67 4.50 12.28
CA SER A 111 1.60 5.91 12.67
C SER A 111 2.11 6.83 11.56
N ILE A 112 1.71 8.10 11.62
CA ILE A 112 2.24 9.19 10.80
C ILE A 112 2.82 10.25 11.73
N GLY A 113 4.12 10.51 11.64
CA GLY A 113 4.79 11.46 12.52
C GLY A 113 4.62 11.13 14.02
N GLY A 114 4.54 9.84 14.37
CA GLY A 114 4.28 9.38 15.73
C GLY A 114 2.80 9.41 16.16
N ARG A 115 1.91 9.98 15.34
CA ARG A 115 0.46 10.02 15.61
C ARG A 115 -0.21 8.75 15.12
N GLU A 116 -1.07 8.16 15.95
CA GLU A 116 -1.84 6.96 15.65
C GLU A 116 -3.28 7.32 15.29
N MET A 117 -3.99 6.43 14.57
CA MET A 117 -5.38 6.67 14.19
C MET A 117 -6.34 6.39 15.33
N TYR A 118 -7.20 7.36 15.61
CA TYR A 118 -8.29 7.29 16.57
C TYR A 118 -9.64 7.43 15.88
N PHE A 119 -10.64 6.85 16.49
CA PHE A 119 -12.03 6.85 16.05
C PHE A 119 -12.93 7.50 17.09
N ASP A 120 -13.74 8.45 16.65
CA ASP A 120 -14.77 9.09 17.48
C ASP A 120 -16.00 8.19 17.58
N LEU A 121 -16.19 7.58 18.75
CA LEU A 121 -17.29 6.64 19.01
C LEU A 121 -18.69 7.28 18.98
N LEU A 122 -18.79 8.62 19.09
CA LEU A 122 -20.04 9.37 19.05
C LEU A 122 -20.33 9.96 17.66
N SER A 123 -19.53 9.61 16.65
CA SER A 123 -19.76 9.99 15.25
C SER A 123 -20.73 9.02 14.54
N GLY A 124 -21.09 9.29 13.29
CA GLY A 124 -21.93 8.41 12.45
C GLY A 124 -23.33 8.94 12.23
N ASP A 125 -23.53 10.25 12.25
CA ASP A 125 -24.81 10.95 12.17
C ASP A 125 -24.97 11.85 10.92
N ALA A 126 -23.97 11.88 10.02
CA ALA A 126 -24.04 12.68 8.81
C ALA A 126 -25.24 12.28 7.95
N LYS A 127 -25.93 13.31 7.46
CA LYS A 127 -27.17 13.15 6.66
C LYS A 127 -26.89 13.18 5.16
N LEU A 128 -25.86 13.91 4.75
CA LEU A 128 -25.51 14.08 3.33
C LEU A 128 -24.36 13.14 2.95
N PRO A 129 -24.33 12.63 1.72
CA PRO A 129 -23.27 11.73 1.25
C PRO A 129 -21.87 12.37 1.24
N GLU A 130 -21.78 13.67 1.00
CA GLU A 130 -20.55 14.44 0.96
C GLU A 130 -19.95 14.77 2.33
N GLU A 131 -20.76 14.66 3.40
CA GLU A 131 -20.29 14.90 4.77
C GLU A 131 -19.56 13.66 5.31
N ILE A 132 -18.54 13.88 6.14
CA ILE A 132 -17.89 12.82 6.90
C ILE A 132 -18.86 12.32 7.97
N SER A 133 -19.20 11.05 7.93
CA SER A 133 -20.10 10.43 8.91
C SER A 133 -19.33 9.88 10.10
N PHE A 134 -18.37 9.02 9.85
CA PHE A 134 -17.54 8.41 10.89
C PHE A 134 -16.22 9.17 10.96
N ARG A 135 -15.98 9.85 12.08
CA ARG A 135 -14.79 10.69 12.25
C ARG A 135 -13.62 9.88 12.73
N PHE A 136 -12.57 9.92 11.93
CA PHE A 136 -11.24 9.40 12.26
C PHE A 136 -10.26 10.55 12.35
N SER A 137 -9.20 10.41 13.15
CA SER A 137 -8.13 11.40 13.20
C SER A 137 -6.82 10.80 13.70
N PHE A 138 -5.71 11.22 13.11
CA PHE A 138 -4.39 10.94 13.64
C PHE A 138 -4.08 11.87 14.82
N LYS A 139 -3.79 11.29 15.98
CA LYS A 139 -3.57 12.02 17.23
C LYS A 139 -2.34 11.50 17.98
N GLU A 140 -1.68 12.36 18.72
CA GLU A 140 -0.71 11.95 19.71
C GLU A 140 -1.42 11.31 20.91
N LYS A 141 -0.81 10.27 21.49
CA LYS A 141 -1.42 9.50 22.59
C LYS A 141 -1.76 10.34 23.82
N ASN A 142 -0.99 11.39 24.09
CA ASN A 142 -1.18 12.32 25.20
C ASN A 142 -2.28 13.38 24.98
N GLU A 143 -2.73 13.54 23.72
CA GLU A 143 -3.76 14.52 23.34
C GLU A 143 -5.15 13.89 23.13
N VAL A 144 -5.26 12.60 23.41
CA VAL A 144 -6.52 11.88 23.19
C VAL A 144 -7.47 12.09 24.35
N GLU A 145 -8.59 12.70 24.03
CA GLU A 145 -9.72 12.90 24.93
C GLU A 145 -10.91 12.04 24.53
N TRP A 146 -11.81 11.82 25.48
CA TRP A 146 -13.11 11.21 25.19
C TRP A 146 -13.88 12.01 24.10
N PRO A 147 -14.54 11.39 23.12
CA PRO A 147 -14.85 9.94 22.98
C PRO A 147 -13.91 9.18 22.01
N TRP A 148 -12.71 9.65 21.78
CA TRP A 148 -11.77 9.05 20.85
C TRP A 148 -11.11 7.80 21.43
N VAL A 149 -11.08 6.73 20.62
CA VAL A 149 -10.40 5.48 20.97
C VAL A 149 -9.42 5.08 19.86
N ARG A 150 -8.28 4.51 20.21
CA ARG A 150 -7.33 4.01 19.22
C ARG A 150 -7.99 2.91 18.39
N PHE A 151 -8.14 3.15 17.09
CA PHE A 151 -8.94 2.28 16.21
C PHE A 151 -8.35 0.88 16.08
N GLY A 152 -7.02 0.76 15.94
CA GLY A 152 -6.35 -0.53 15.87
C GLY A 152 -6.61 -1.39 17.12
N ASN A 153 -6.63 -0.81 18.32
CA ASN A 153 -6.92 -1.55 19.56
C ASN A 153 -8.35 -2.13 19.57
N LEU A 154 -9.30 -1.40 19.00
CA LEU A 154 -10.68 -1.86 18.86
C LEU A 154 -10.77 -3.04 17.90
N VAL A 155 -10.17 -2.91 16.70
CA VAL A 155 -10.22 -3.94 15.66
C VAL A 155 -9.48 -5.22 16.05
N TYR A 156 -8.31 -5.10 16.71
CA TYR A 156 -7.52 -6.28 17.09
C TYR A 156 -7.87 -6.85 18.47
N SER A 157 -8.82 -6.26 19.20
CA SER A 157 -9.32 -6.84 20.45
C SER A 157 -9.93 -8.22 20.22
N LYS A 158 -9.60 -9.17 21.09
CA LYS A 158 -10.21 -10.50 21.07
C LYS A 158 -11.60 -10.56 21.70
N LYS A 159 -12.00 -9.47 22.39
CA LYS A 159 -13.31 -9.35 23.03
C LYS A 159 -14.42 -9.17 21.99
N LEU A 160 -15.63 -9.57 22.35
CA LEU A 160 -16.82 -9.27 21.58
C LEU A 160 -17.11 -7.76 21.58
N ALA A 161 -17.86 -7.30 20.59
CA ALA A 161 -18.18 -5.88 20.44
C ALA A 161 -18.88 -5.29 21.66
N ASP A 162 -19.82 -6.05 22.25
CA ASP A 162 -20.56 -5.63 23.43
C ASP A 162 -19.65 -5.53 24.66
N GLU A 163 -18.74 -6.49 24.86
CA GLU A 163 -17.74 -6.46 25.95
C GLU A 163 -16.81 -5.25 25.83
N ILE A 164 -16.39 -4.91 24.60
CA ILE A 164 -15.57 -3.72 24.34
C ILE A 164 -16.37 -2.45 24.67
N ALA A 165 -17.63 -2.41 24.26
CA ALA A 165 -18.51 -1.27 24.52
C ALA A 165 -18.72 -1.07 26.04
N GLU A 166 -18.99 -2.14 26.76
CA GLU A 166 -19.13 -2.09 28.22
C GLU A 166 -17.85 -1.60 28.92
N ASP A 167 -16.68 -2.12 28.53
CA ASP A 167 -15.38 -1.68 29.07
C ASP A 167 -15.14 -0.18 28.82
N ILE A 168 -15.47 0.32 27.64
CA ILE A 168 -15.26 1.73 27.27
C ILE A 168 -16.25 2.62 27.99
N ILE A 169 -17.53 2.24 28.01
CA ILE A 169 -18.61 2.98 28.71
C ILE A 169 -18.33 3.03 30.22
N GLY A 170 -17.88 1.90 30.79
CA GLY A 170 -17.54 1.84 32.23
C GLY A 170 -16.35 2.71 32.65
N LYS A 171 -15.46 3.04 31.69
CA LYS A 171 -14.30 3.93 31.91
C LYS A 171 -14.60 5.39 31.60
N ALA A 172 -15.73 5.69 31.00
CA ALA A 172 -16.12 7.07 30.70
C ALA A 172 -16.30 7.84 32.01
N LYS A 173 -15.59 8.99 32.12
CA LYS A 173 -15.67 9.87 33.31
C LYS A 173 -16.85 10.87 33.26
N ILE A 174 -17.73 10.67 32.28
CA ILE A 174 -18.92 11.50 32.03
C ILE A 174 -20.18 10.65 32.08
N GLU A 175 -21.29 11.26 32.38
CA GLU A 175 -22.60 10.62 32.29
C GLU A 175 -23.02 10.51 30.84
N LEU A 176 -23.27 9.30 30.36
CA LEU A 176 -23.65 9.00 28.98
C LEU A 176 -25.17 8.78 28.90
N SER A 177 -25.81 9.43 27.92
CA SER A 177 -27.22 9.19 27.61
C SER A 177 -27.44 7.75 27.12
N LYS A 178 -28.71 7.31 27.05
CA LYS A 178 -29.05 6.01 26.45
C LYS A 178 -28.68 5.96 24.97
N GLU A 179 -28.88 7.07 24.27
CA GLU A 179 -28.52 7.26 22.86
C GLU A 179 -27.03 7.12 22.65
N ASP A 180 -26.20 7.78 23.47
CA ASP A 180 -24.74 7.68 23.37
C ASP A 180 -24.25 6.24 23.57
N ARG A 181 -24.74 5.55 24.61
CA ARG A 181 -24.38 4.14 24.86
C ARG A 181 -24.75 3.25 23.67
N ARG A 182 -25.96 3.43 23.11
CA ARG A 182 -26.41 2.69 21.94
C ARG A 182 -25.54 2.99 20.71
N LEU A 183 -25.17 4.25 20.50
CA LEU A 183 -24.34 4.69 19.40
C LEU A 183 -22.93 4.08 19.50
N ILE A 184 -22.31 4.14 20.67
CA ILE A 184 -21.01 3.53 20.95
C ILE A 184 -21.03 2.02 20.61
N THR A 185 -22.00 1.28 21.16
CA THR A 185 -22.11 -0.17 20.92
C THR A 185 -22.29 -0.46 19.43
N ARG A 186 -23.14 0.29 18.75
CA ARG A 186 -23.36 0.16 17.29
C ARG A 186 -22.10 0.44 16.48
N ASN A 187 -21.34 1.47 16.83
CA ASN A 187 -20.15 1.86 16.11
C ASN A 187 -19.02 0.85 16.29
N ILE A 188 -18.85 0.29 17.48
CA ILE A 188 -17.90 -0.77 17.76
C ILE A 188 -18.27 -2.05 17.00
N ALA A 189 -19.54 -2.47 17.05
CA ALA A 189 -20.03 -3.63 16.33
C ALA A 189 -19.85 -3.48 14.81
N ARG A 190 -20.13 -2.29 14.27
CA ARG A 190 -19.91 -1.98 12.86
C ARG A 190 -18.43 -2.06 12.49
N ALA A 191 -17.55 -1.43 13.27
CA ALA A 191 -16.10 -1.49 13.02
C ALA A 191 -15.59 -2.93 12.97
N LYS A 192 -15.94 -3.76 13.95
CA LYS A 192 -15.54 -5.17 13.95
C LYS A 192 -16.12 -5.91 12.74
N LYS A 193 -17.40 -5.70 12.42
CA LYS A 193 -18.01 -6.33 11.26
C LYS A 193 -17.30 -5.99 9.96
N GLU A 194 -17.07 -4.69 9.69
CA GLU A 194 -16.52 -4.24 8.41
C GLU A 194 -15.02 -4.58 8.25
N LEU A 195 -14.27 -4.66 9.34
CA LEU A 195 -12.82 -4.95 9.27
C LEU A 195 -12.50 -6.45 9.41
N GLU A 196 -13.29 -7.22 10.17
CA GLU A 196 -12.98 -8.62 10.53
C GLU A 196 -13.86 -9.64 9.79
N VAL A 197 -15.08 -9.29 9.42
CA VAL A 197 -16.09 -10.25 8.93
C VAL A 197 -16.44 -9.99 7.47
N THR A 198 -16.66 -8.73 7.10
CA THR A 198 -17.05 -8.37 5.74
C THR A 198 -15.85 -8.53 4.79
N GLU A 199 -16.01 -9.35 3.77
CA GLU A 199 -15.03 -9.52 2.70
C GLU A 199 -15.18 -8.44 1.63
N ASN A 200 -14.84 -7.21 1.99
CA ASN A 200 -15.03 -6.02 1.16
C ASN A 200 -13.81 -5.64 0.30
N LEU A 201 -12.71 -6.39 0.41
CA LEU A 201 -11.53 -6.22 -0.45
C LEU A 201 -11.53 -7.28 -1.55
N LEU A 202 -11.93 -6.86 -2.74
CA LEU A 202 -11.83 -7.68 -3.95
C LEU A 202 -10.42 -7.63 -4.51
N TYR A 203 -9.92 -8.76 -5.02
CA TYR A 203 -8.61 -8.78 -5.68
C TYR A 203 -8.58 -9.75 -6.85
N GLN A 204 -7.67 -9.51 -7.77
CA GLN A 204 -7.25 -10.45 -8.79
C GLN A 204 -5.83 -10.88 -8.49
N GLU A 205 -5.58 -12.18 -8.47
CA GLU A 205 -4.24 -12.75 -8.29
C GLU A 205 -3.75 -13.29 -9.63
N LEU A 206 -2.60 -12.79 -10.06
CA LEU A 206 -1.85 -13.31 -11.18
C LEU A 206 -0.82 -14.28 -10.60
N ASP A 207 -1.03 -15.59 -10.82
CA ASP A 207 -0.15 -16.61 -10.31
C ASP A 207 0.84 -17.05 -11.40
N SER A 208 2.12 -16.89 -11.16
CA SER A 208 3.22 -17.33 -12.02
C SER A 208 4.17 -18.30 -11.32
N THR A 209 3.65 -19.12 -10.39
CA THR A 209 4.48 -20.01 -9.57
C THR A 209 4.56 -21.43 -10.07
N ASP A 210 3.63 -21.88 -10.89
CA ASP A 210 3.52 -23.23 -11.41
C ASP A 210 3.90 -23.27 -12.90
N GLU A 211 4.43 -24.40 -13.37
CA GLU A 211 4.79 -24.62 -14.78
C GLU A 211 3.56 -24.52 -15.72
N ASP A 212 2.37 -24.82 -15.19
CA ASP A 212 1.09 -24.68 -15.90
C ASP A 212 0.42 -23.32 -15.67
N SER A 213 1.15 -22.34 -15.12
CA SER A 213 0.57 -21.03 -14.82
C SER A 213 0.16 -20.29 -16.10
N THR A 214 -0.98 -19.61 -16.02
CA THR A 214 -1.54 -18.84 -17.14
C THR A 214 -0.74 -17.58 -17.48
N TYR A 215 0.12 -17.14 -16.55
CA TYR A 215 0.83 -15.87 -16.63
C TYR A 215 2.33 -16.06 -16.48
N GLU A 216 3.07 -15.73 -17.52
CA GLU A 216 4.50 -15.54 -17.45
C GLU A 216 4.84 -14.12 -16.94
N PHE A 217 6.11 -13.88 -16.65
CA PHE A 217 6.58 -12.57 -16.22
C PHE A 217 6.14 -11.44 -17.16
N ASP A 218 6.26 -11.65 -18.47
CA ASP A 218 5.94 -10.65 -19.49
C ASP A 218 4.45 -10.35 -19.56
N ASP A 219 3.60 -11.38 -19.35
CA ASP A 219 2.16 -11.18 -19.29
C ASP A 219 1.79 -10.29 -18.09
N VAL A 220 2.40 -10.54 -16.93
CA VAL A 220 2.17 -9.73 -15.72
C VAL A 220 2.59 -8.28 -15.94
N VAL A 221 3.76 -8.08 -16.59
CA VAL A 221 4.24 -6.74 -16.95
C VAL A 221 3.26 -6.03 -17.88
N GLU A 222 2.79 -6.69 -18.92
CA GLU A 222 1.85 -6.11 -19.89
C GLU A 222 0.48 -5.83 -19.27
N ILE A 223 -0.04 -6.75 -18.44
CA ILE A 223 -1.29 -6.57 -17.69
C ILE A 223 -1.18 -5.35 -16.77
N PHE A 224 -0.06 -5.23 -16.05
CA PHE A 224 0.19 -4.10 -15.17
C PHE A 224 0.21 -2.76 -15.92
N ILE A 225 0.89 -2.68 -17.06
CA ILE A 225 0.94 -1.48 -17.91
C ILE A 225 -0.48 -1.11 -18.34
N ARG A 226 -1.26 -2.08 -18.83
CA ARG A 226 -2.63 -1.84 -19.31
C ARG A 226 -3.57 -1.41 -18.19
N ALA A 227 -3.48 -2.04 -17.02
CA ALA A 227 -4.30 -1.69 -15.87
C ALA A 227 -4.03 -0.26 -15.36
N ASN A 228 -2.79 0.21 -15.46
CA ASN A 228 -2.40 1.55 -15.03
C ASN A 228 -2.50 2.63 -16.13
N SER A 229 -2.86 2.27 -17.36
CA SER A 229 -2.94 3.22 -18.48
C SER A 229 -4.09 4.23 -18.37
N GLY A 230 -5.10 3.99 -17.54
CA GLY A 230 -6.24 4.89 -17.33
C GLY A 230 -6.07 5.92 -16.21
N GLY A 231 -4.98 5.85 -15.44
CA GLY A 231 -4.68 6.76 -14.32
C GLY A 231 -3.40 7.56 -14.53
N THR A 232 -2.72 7.90 -13.45
CA THR A 232 -1.39 8.53 -13.53
C THR A 232 -0.43 7.51 -14.14
N LYS A 233 -0.02 7.75 -15.38
CA LYS A 233 0.77 6.82 -16.19
C LYS A 233 2.02 6.36 -15.43
N LEU A 234 2.04 5.09 -15.02
CA LEU A 234 3.29 4.37 -14.85
C LEU A 234 3.79 4.07 -16.26
N ASN A 235 4.93 4.60 -16.59
CA ASN A 235 5.52 4.38 -17.91
C ASN A 235 6.07 2.95 -17.95
N LYS A 236 6.08 2.36 -19.16
CA LYS A 236 6.74 1.08 -19.42
C LYS A 236 8.18 1.08 -18.87
N SER A 237 8.84 2.24 -18.91
CA SER A 237 10.17 2.49 -18.36
C SER A 237 10.27 2.26 -16.84
N ASP A 238 9.26 2.61 -16.08
CA ASP A 238 9.30 2.41 -14.61
C ASP A 238 9.32 0.91 -14.27
N LEU A 239 8.60 0.09 -15.03
CA LEU A 239 8.60 -1.34 -14.82
C LEU A 239 9.88 -1.99 -15.35
N MET A 240 10.36 -1.56 -16.51
CA MET A 240 11.63 -2.04 -17.08
C MET A 240 12.83 -1.66 -16.19
N PHE A 241 12.72 -0.56 -15.47
CA PHE A 241 13.72 -0.14 -14.50
C PHE A 241 13.88 -1.11 -13.33
N THR A 242 12.81 -1.87 -12.95
CA THR A 242 12.96 -2.93 -11.95
C THR A 242 13.85 -4.09 -12.38
N LEU A 243 13.88 -4.38 -13.65
CA LEU A 243 14.79 -5.40 -14.19
C LEU A 243 16.24 -4.93 -14.09
N LEU A 244 16.50 -3.63 -14.29
CA LEU A 244 17.82 -3.05 -14.09
C LEU A 244 18.30 -3.07 -12.65
N ILE A 245 17.37 -2.85 -11.71
CA ILE A 245 17.69 -2.84 -10.27
C ILE A 245 18.19 -4.20 -9.77
N SER A 246 17.88 -5.31 -10.42
CA SER A 246 18.43 -6.63 -10.04
C SER A 246 19.94 -6.67 -10.10
N GLU A 247 20.54 -5.97 -11.06
CA GLU A 247 22.01 -5.91 -11.26
C GLU A 247 22.63 -4.62 -10.68
N TRP A 248 21.82 -3.58 -10.52
CA TRP A 248 22.29 -2.26 -10.08
C TRP A 248 21.56 -1.81 -8.81
N ASN A 249 22.16 -2.15 -7.68
CA ASN A 249 21.53 -2.00 -6.35
C ASN A 249 21.13 -0.56 -5.97
N LEU A 250 21.82 0.44 -6.51
CA LEU A 250 21.58 1.85 -6.23
C LEU A 250 20.82 2.58 -7.35
N ALA A 251 20.42 1.87 -8.39
CA ALA A 251 19.82 2.45 -9.60
C ALA A 251 18.71 3.46 -9.32
N ASP A 252 17.84 3.15 -8.36
CA ASP A 252 16.70 4.01 -8.03
C ASP A 252 17.11 5.34 -7.39
N ILE A 253 18.16 5.29 -6.59
CA ILE A 253 18.72 6.46 -5.91
C ILE A 253 19.50 7.30 -6.89
N GLU A 254 20.45 6.70 -7.58
CA GLU A 254 21.32 7.37 -8.54
C GLU A 254 20.50 7.94 -9.71
N MET A 255 19.46 7.24 -10.18
CA MET A 255 18.52 7.76 -11.18
C MET A 255 17.76 8.99 -10.67
N ASN A 256 17.29 8.98 -9.43
CA ASN A 256 16.56 10.11 -8.87
C ASN A 256 17.49 11.30 -8.61
N GLU A 257 18.71 11.06 -8.14
CA GLU A 257 19.76 12.08 -7.98
C GLU A 257 20.10 12.71 -9.34
N PHE A 258 20.34 11.89 -10.35
CA PHE A 258 20.62 12.34 -11.71
C PHE A 258 19.45 13.13 -12.32
N LEU A 259 18.22 12.63 -12.17
CA LEU A 259 17.04 13.36 -12.63
C LEU A 259 16.86 14.70 -11.91
N SER A 260 17.18 14.77 -10.62
CA SER A 260 17.14 16.02 -9.87
C SER A 260 18.20 17.01 -10.36
N GLU A 261 19.38 16.51 -10.77
CA GLU A 261 20.47 17.35 -11.29
C GLU A 261 20.16 17.91 -12.68
N ILE A 262 19.62 17.06 -13.59
CA ILE A 262 19.34 17.50 -14.98
C ILE A 262 18.03 18.30 -15.13
N ASN A 263 17.12 18.25 -14.16
CA ASN A 263 15.83 18.94 -14.16
C ASN A 263 15.93 20.29 -13.43
N ASP A 264 16.66 21.24 -14.00
CA ASP A 264 16.86 22.59 -13.47
C ASP A 264 15.69 23.54 -13.79
N ASN A 265 14.53 23.38 -13.26
CA ASN A 265 13.36 24.27 -13.48
C ASN A 265 12.95 24.55 -14.96
N ARG A 266 13.70 24.09 -15.94
CA ARG A 266 13.46 24.29 -17.38
C ARG A 266 13.00 23.02 -18.09
N PHE A 267 13.42 21.87 -17.58
CA PHE A 267 13.16 20.58 -18.18
C PHE A 267 12.44 19.67 -17.20
N ALA A 268 11.66 18.74 -17.72
CA ALA A 268 10.97 17.70 -16.97
C ALA A 268 11.32 16.34 -17.56
N PHE A 269 12.62 16.03 -17.60
CA PHE A 269 13.08 14.71 -18.03
C PHE A 269 12.62 13.66 -17.04
N ASP A 270 12.18 12.53 -17.56
CA ASP A 270 11.75 11.38 -16.79
C ASP A 270 12.71 10.19 -16.95
N ARG A 271 12.46 9.12 -16.21
CA ARG A 271 13.25 7.87 -16.31
C ARG A 271 13.23 7.29 -17.72
N ASP A 272 12.14 7.47 -18.46
CA ASP A 272 12.01 6.98 -19.83
C ASP A 272 13.03 7.64 -20.75
N PHE A 273 13.17 8.96 -20.63
CA PHE A 273 14.16 9.72 -21.40
C PHE A 273 15.59 9.24 -21.08
N VAL A 274 15.94 9.09 -19.81
CA VAL A 274 17.28 8.68 -19.39
C VAL A 274 17.60 7.27 -19.88
N LEU A 275 16.68 6.31 -19.70
CA LEU A 275 16.88 4.93 -20.17
C LEU A 275 17.01 4.84 -21.70
N LYS A 276 16.18 5.56 -22.44
CA LYS A 276 16.30 5.61 -23.91
C LYS A 276 17.63 6.20 -24.36
N SER A 277 18.10 7.22 -23.67
CA SER A 277 19.41 7.81 -23.93
C SER A 277 20.55 6.84 -23.66
N ALA A 278 20.53 6.16 -22.51
CA ALA A 278 21.50 5.12 -22.17
C ALA A 278 21.51 3.98 -23.20
N MET A 279 20.34 3.48 -23.59
CA MET A 279 20.21 2.44 -24.63
C MET A 279 20.76 2.90 -25.96
N SER A 280 20.53 4.16 -26.35
CA SER A 280 21.06 4.72 -27.59
C SER A 280 22.58 4.86 -27.56
N ILE A 281 23.16 5.26 -26.44
CA ILE A 281 24.60 5.37 -26.23
C ILE A 281 25.27 3.99 -26.31
N LEU A 282 24.60 2.95 -25.79
CA LEU A 282 25.05 1.57 -25.85
C LEU A 282 24.76 0.85 -27.19
N ASP A 283 24.38 1.61 -28.20
CA ASP A 283 24.09 1.11 -29.55
C ASP A 283 22.91 0.10 -29.65
N GLN A 284 22.03 0.12 -28.63
CA GLN A 284 20.85 -0.74 -28.54
C GLN A 284 19.60 -0.10 -29.15
N GLY A 285 19.73 1.15 -29.63
CA GLY A 285 18.63 1.95 -30.17
C GLY A 285 17.65 2.46 -29.10
N ALA A 286 16.96 3.56 -29.38
CA ALA A 286 16.03 4.21 -28.45
C ALA A 286 14.72 3.43 -28.21
N LYS A 287 14.41 2.42 -29.01
CA LYS A 287 13.27 1.55 -28.82
C LYS A 287 13.68 0.40 -27.90
N TYR A 288 13.19 0.39 -26.69
CA TYR A 288 13.40 -0.71 -25.77
C TYR A 288 12.11 -1.50 -25.55
N ASP A 289 12.29 -2.77 -25.31
CA ASP A 289 11.27 -3.68 -24.93
C ASP A 289 11.76 -4.58 -23.79
N VAL A 290 10.85 -5.34 -23.16
CA VAL A 290 11.16 -6.16 -21.99
C VAL A 290 12.25 -7.19 -22.31
N ASP A 291 12.19 -7.79 -23.49
CA ASP A 291 13.13 -8.84 -23.91
C ASP A 291 14.58 -8.34 -23.95
N LYS A 292 14.81 -7.09 -24.37
CA LYS A 292 16.16 -6.51 -24.36
C LYS A 292 16.73 -6.40 -22.95
N LEU A 293 15.94 -5.93 -21.99
CA LEU A 293 16.38 -5.77 -20.59
C LEU A 293 16.37 -7.07 -19.78
N ARG A 294 15.91 -8.19 -20.36
CA ARG A 294 16.13 -9.54 -19.83
C ARG A 294 17.57 -10.03 -20.07
N ASN A 295 18.28 -9.43 -20.99
CA ASN A 295 19.67 -9.76 -21.25
C ASN A 295 20.55 -9.24 -20.09
N ASP A 296 21.15 -10.17 -19.34
CA ASP A 296 22.00 -9.87 -18.16
C ASP A 296 23.21 -9.03 -18.56
N GLU A 297 23.84 -9.30 -19.72
CA GLU A 297 24.99 -8.55 -20.22
C GLU A 297 24.63 -7.08 -20.48
N LEU A 298 23.44 -6.82 -21.02
CA LEU A 298 22.98 -5.46 -21.25
C LEU A 298 22.70 -4.74 -19.91
N ARG A 299 22.05 -5.39 -18.93
CA ARG A 299 21.81 -4.80 -17.62
C ARG A 299 23.12 -4.46 -16.91
N GLN A 300 24.08 -5.38 -16.95
CA GLN A 300 25.41 -5.15 -16.40
C GLN A 300 26.15 -4.02 -17.14
N SER A 301 26.01 -3.95 -18.46
CA SER A 301 26.60 -2.87 -19.25
C SER A 301 26.02 -1.52 -18.89
N ILE A 302 24.70 -1.41 -18.71
CA ILE A 302 24.06 -0.18 -18.24
C ILE A 302 24.58 0.19 -16.85
N ALA A 303 24.57 -0.76 -15.92
CA ALA A 303 25.01 -0.52 -14.54
C ALA A 303 26.50 -0.12 -14.43
N SER A 304 27.35 -0.63 -15.31
CA SER A 304 28.79 -0.37 -15.28
C SER A 304 29.20 0.94 -15.97
N ASN A 305 28.35 1.48 -16.83
CA ASN A 305 28.61 2.70 -17.60
C ASN A 305 27.77 3.90 -17.13
N TRP A 306 27.12 3.75 -16.02
CA TRP A 306 26.28 4.79 -15.40
C TRP A 306 27.05 5.99 -14.82
#